data_8064e7cee1305b0f72afcf6392828bf9
#
_entry.id   8064e7cee1305b0f72afcf6392828bf9
#
_cell.length_a   1.000
_cell.length_b   1.000
_cell.length_c   1.000
_cell.angle_alpha   90.00
_cell.angle_beta   90.00
_cell.angle_gamma   90.00
#
_symmetry.space_group_name_H-M   'P 1'
#
loop_
_entity.id
_entity.type
_entity.pdbx_description
1 polymer ?
#
loop_
_entity_poly.entity_id
_entity_poly.type
_entity_poly.pdbx_seq_one_letter_code
_entity_poly.pdbx_strand_id
1 'polypeptide(L)'
;MKRRFLIATHSTLAEGFANALKFFAGDDIDVTYINAYVDGKPIDEEIDSYFSTLKDEDELVILTDLLAGSVNQKLYKYISREHTHILTGTNLALALSLVLESADGYLTNECINGLVNASKDNIVYMNEFRAEVDEDDE
;
A
#
# COMPACT_ATOMS: atom_id res chain seq x y z
N MET A 1 -14.59 12.92 -3.43
CA MET A 1 -13.90 11.63 -3.21
C MET A 1 -12.57 11.86 -2.51
N LYS A 2 -12.29 11.10 -1.48
CA LYS A 2 -11.01 11.12 -0.78
C LYS A 2 -10.33 9.77 -1.00
N ARG A 3 -9.04 9.77 -1.35
CA ARG A 3 -8.26 8.54 -1.45
C ARG A 3 -7.57 8.27 -0.14
N ARG A 4 -7.85 7.12 0.45
CA ARG A 4 -7.36 6.73 1.76
C ARG A 4 -6.53 5.45 1.63
N PHE A 5 -5.47 5.36 2.44
CA PHE A 5 -4.54 4.24 2.42
C PHE A 5 -4.58 3.55 3.78
N LEU A 6 -4.79 2.24 3.75
CA LEU A 6 -4.69 1.38 4.93
C LEU A 6 -3.55 0.39 4.70
N ILE A 7 -2.54 0.44 5.55
CA ILE A 7 -1.42 -0.50 5.51
C ILE A 7 -1.54 -1.43 6.71
N ALA A 8 -1.70 -2.72 6.44
CA ALA A 8 -1.86 -3.72 7.48
C ALA A 8 -0.86 -4.85 7.26
N THR A 9 0.00 -5.08 8.23
CA THR A 9 1.08 -6.05 8.14
C THR A 9 1.26 -6.79 9.46
N HIS A 10 2.03 -7.87 9.41
CA HIS A 10 2.53 -8.51 10.62
C HIS A 10 3.54 -7.59 11.31
N SER A 11 3.49 -7.57 12.65
CA SER A 11 4.40 -6.78 13.48
C SER A 11 4.35 -5.29 13.12
N THR A 12 5.45 -4.57 13.25
CA THR A 12 5.52 -3.11 13.11
C THR A 12 5.87 -2.64 11.70
N LEU A 13 5.82 -3.50 10.72
CA LEU A 13 6.17 -3.15 9.35
C LEU A 13 5.24 -2.07 8.78
N ALA A 14 3.94 -2.17 9.06
CA ALA A 14 2.95 -1.18 8.60
C ALA A 14 3.26 0.22 9.12
N GLU A 15 3.64 0.32 10.39
CA GLU A 15 4.06 1.59 10.99
C GLU A 15 5.28 2.18 10.28
N GLY A 16 6.28 1.34 9.99
CA GLY A 16 7.46 1.74 9.24
C GLY A 16 7.13 2.24 7.84
N PHE A 17 6.24 1.55 7.13
CA PHE A 17 5.75 2.01 5.83
C PHE A 17 5.07 3.38 5.93
N ALA A 18 4.18 3.56 6.91
CA ALA A 18 3.48 4.83 7.10
C ALA A 18 4.47 5.97 7.36
N ASN A 19 5.46 5.74 8.21
CA ASN A 19 6.50 6.73 8.50
C ASN A 19 7.33 7.07 7.27
N ALA A 20 7.72 6.06 6.49
CA ALA A 20 8.50 6.27 5.27
C ALA A 20 7.69 7.04 4.22
N LEU A 21 6.40 6.72 4.04
CA LEU A 21 5.54 7.43 3.10
C LEU A 21 5.40 8.90 3.47
N LYS A 22 5.21 9.22 4.74
CA LYS A 22 5.14 10.60 5.21
C LYS A 22 6.46 11.34 5.01
N PHE A 23 7.57 10.64 5.17
CA PHE A 23 8.90 11.21 4.92
C PHE A 23 9.04 11.67 3.46
N PHE A 24 8.58 10.86 2.50
CA PHE A 24 8.71 11.17 1.07
C PHE A 24 7.59 12.07 0.54
N ALA A 25 6.37 11.89 1.00
CA ALA A 25 5.18 12.52 0.41
C ALA A 25 4.55 13.60 1.30
N GLY A 26 5.07 13.81 2.51
CA GLY A 26 4.55 14.79 3.45
C GLY A 26 3.47 14.23 4.36
N ASP A 27 3.10 15.03 5.38
CA ASP A 27 2.17 14.60 6.44
C ASP A 27 0.69 14.69 6.03
N ASP A 28 0.39 15.28 4.87
CA ASP A 28 -0.99 15.49 4.41
C ASP A 28 -1.64 14.25 3.79
N ILE A 29 -0.89 13.17 3.60
CA ILE A 29 -1.43 11.93 3.06
C ILE A 29 -2.28 11.21 4.11
N ASP A 30 -3.40 10.64 3.66
CA ASP A 30 -4.29 9.89 4.54
C ASP A 30 -3.85 8.43 4.61
N VAL A 31 -2.90 8.15 5.49
CA VAL A 31 -2.36 6.81 5.71
C VAL A 31 -2.62 6.37 7.14
N THR A 32 -3.28 5.24 7.28
CA THR A 32 -3.51 4.57 8.56
C THR A 32 -2.78 3.23 8.53
N TYR A 33 -2.17 2.82 9.64
CA TYR A 33 -1.49 1.53 9.73
C TYR A 33 -2.12 0.65 10.82
N ILE A 34 -2.04 -0.66 10.59
CA ILE A 34 -2.40 -1.69 11.57
C ILE A 34 -1.21 -2.62 11.73
N ASN A 35 -0.64 -2.64 12.93
CA ASN A 35 0.44 -3.56 13.32
C ASN A 35 -0.20 -4.83 13.89
N ALA A 36 -0.34 -5.87 13.08
CA ALA A 36 -0.97 -7.11 13.52
C ALA A 36 -0.06 -7.89 14.48
N TYR A 37 -0.68 -8.47 15.50
CA TYR A 37 -0.04 -9.42 16.44
C TYR A 37 1.05 -8.83 17.34
N VAL A 38 1.10 -7.53 17.51
CA VAL A 38 2.08 -6.89 18.42
C VAL A 38 1.61 -6.94 19.88
N ASP A 39 0.31 -7.02 20.12
CA ASP A 39 -0.29 -7.00 21.47
C ASP A 39 -1.07 -8.29 21.79
N GLY A 40 -0.99 -9.29 20.94
CA GLY A 40 -1.72 -10.56 21.10
C GLY A 40 -3.22 -10.46 20.86
N LYS A 41 -3.74 -9.29 20.47
CA LYS A 41 -5.17 -9.09 20.19
C LYS A 41 -5.48 -9.33 18.72
N PRO A 42 -6.70 -9.83 18.41
CA PRO A 42 -7.17 -9.89 17.03
C PRO A 42 -7.28 -8.48 16.43
N ILE A 43 -6.97 -8.36 15.15
CA ILE A 43 -7.05 -7.07 14.45
C ILE A 43 -8.45 -6.73 13.96
N ASP A 44 -9.42 -7.62 14.16
CA ASP A 44 -10.77 -7.46 13.62
C ASP A 44 -11.44 -6.18 14.09
N GLU A 45 -11.29 -5.82 15.37
CA GLU A 45 -11.86 -4.58 15.91
C GLU A 45 -11.22 -3.33 15.29
N GLU A 46 -9.89 -3.35 15.08
CA GLU A 46 -9.19 -2.24 14.44
C GLU A 46 -9.65 -2.07 12.99
N ILE A 47 -9.81 -3.18 12.27
CA ILE A 47 -10.33 -3.19 10.91
C ILE A 47 -11.74 -2.60 10.89
N ASP A 48 -12.64 -3.09 11.73
CA ASP A 48 -14.02 -2.62 11.78
C ASP A 48 -14.09 -1.14 12.13
N SER A 49 -13.29 -0.68 13.09
CA SER A 49 -13.22 0.73 13.47
C SER A 49 -12.76 1.59 12.31
N TYR A 50 -11.76 1.13 11.57
CA TYR A 50 -11.27 1.86 10.40
C TYR A 50 -12.34 1.97 9.32
N PHE A 51 -13.01 0.86 8.98
CA PHE A 51 -14.05 0.86 7.94
C PHE A 51 -15.24 1.73 8.32
N SER A 52 -15.53 1.88 9.62
CA SER A 52 -16.60 2.76 10.08
C SER A 52 -16.33 4.25 9.80
N THR A 53 -15.07 4.63 9.54
CA THR A 53 -14.69 6.00 9.22
C THR A 53 -14.80 6.34 7.73
N LEU A 54 -15.02 5.33 6.88
CA LEU A 54 -15.07 5.51 5.43
C LEU A 54 -16.44 6.03 4.98
N LYS A 55 -16.42 6.90 4.00
CA LYS A 55 -17.62 7.31 3.27
C LYS A 55 -17.75 6.46 2.01
N ASP A 56 -18.97 6.29 1.52
CA ASP A 56 -19.22 5.43 0.35
C ASP A 56 -18.44 5.89 -0.89
N GLU A 57 -18.27 7.20 -1.05
CA GLU A 57 -17.53 7.79 -2.17
C GLU A 57 -15.99 7.71 -2.01
N ASP A 58 -15.51 7.38 -0.83
CA ASP A 58 -14.06 7.31 -0.59
C ASP A 58 -13.44 6.14 -1.35
N GLU A 59 -12.28 6.40 -1.94
CA GLU A 59 -11.43 5.37 -2.52
C GLU A 59 -10.51 4.83 -1.45
N LEU A 60 -10.44 3.52 -1.34
CA LEU A 60 -9.60 2.84 -0.37
C LEU A 60 -8.55 1.99 -1.07
N VAL A 61 -7.29 2.22 -0.73
CA VAL A 61 -6.17 1.39 -1.15
C VAL A 61 -5.62 0.68 0.08
N ILE A 62 -5.72 -0.65 0.08
CA ILE A 62 -5.25 -1.50 1.18
C ILE A 62 -3.95 -2.16 0.74
N LEU A 63 -2.91 -2.03 1.55
CA LEU A 63 -1.60 -2.64 1.30
C LEU A 63 -1.30 -3.64 2.40
N THR A 64 -1.01 -4.88 2.02
CA THR A 64 -0.63 -5.95 2.94
C THR A 64 0.73 -6.53 2.59
N ASP A 65 1.32 -7.31 3.50
CA ASP A 65 2.69 -7.79 3.36
C ASP A 65 2.82 -9.12 2.61
N LEU A 66 2.02 -10.12 2.94
CA LEU A 66 2.19 -11.48 2.43
C LEU A 66 0.89 -12.01 1.81
N LEU A 67 0.98 -12.56 0.59
CA LEU A 67 -0.17 -13.09 -0.15
C LEU A 67 -0.93 -14.16 0.64
N ALA A 68 -0.23 -15.11 1.22
CA ALA A 68 -0.83 -16.20 2.00
C ALA A 68 -0.99 -15.85 3.49
N GLY A 69 -0.69 -14.61 3.88
CA GLY A 69 -0.73 -14.19 5.27
C GLY A 69 -2.15 -13.99 5.80
N SER A 70 -2.31 -14.19 7.10
CA SER A 70 -3.62 -14.04 7.77
C SER A 70 -4.16 -12.62 7.69
N VAL A 71 -3.29 -11.60 7.68
CA VAL A 71 -3.70 -10.21 7.55
C VAL A 71 -4.37 -9.98 6.20
N ASN A 72 -3.75 -10.44 5.11
CA ASN A 72 -4.32 -10.33 3.78
C ASN A 72 -5.66 -11.07 3.67
N GLN A 73 -5.75 -12.26 4.26
CA GLN A 73 -6.99 -13.04 4.26
C GLN A 73 -8.13 -12.31 4.99
N LYS A 74 -7.85 -11.67 6.11
CA LYS A 74 -8.85 -10.91 6.86
C LYS A 74 -9.38 -9.69 6.10
N LEU A 75 -8.54 -9.09 5.28
CA LEU A 75 -8.92 -7.91 4.48
C LEU A 75 -9.56 -8.27 3.14
N TYR A 76 -9.31 -9.46 2.62
CA TYR A 76 -9.81 -9.89 1.31
C TYR A 76 -11.35 -9.83 1.23
N LYS A 77 -12.06 -10.05 2.33
CA LYS A 77 -13.52 -9.97 2.36
C LYS A 77 -14.09 -8.60 1.95
N TYR A 78 -13.26 -7.55 2.01
CA TYR A 78 -13.67 -6.19 1.62
C TYR A 78 -13.42 -5.87 0.16
N ILE A 79 -12.95 -6.84 -0.64
CA ILE A 79 -12.63 -6.62 -2.06
C ILE A 79 -13.86 -6.22 -2.88
N SER A 80 -15.05 -6.57 -2.40
CA SER A 80 -16.32 -6.22 -3.05
C SER A 80 -16.83 -4.82 -2.74
N ARG A 81 -16.20 -4.13 -1.77
CA ARG A 81 -16.56 -2.73 -1.51
C ARG A 81 -16.18 -1.90 -2.73
N GLU A 82 -17.12 -1.07 -3.20
CA GLU A 82 -16.85 -0.19 -4.33
C GLU A 82 -15.65 0.73 -4.05
N HIS A 83 -14.87 1.06 -5.06
CA HIS A 83 -13.68 1.91 -4.97
C HIS A 83 -12.61 1.39 -4.01
N THR A 84 -12.51 0.08 -3.85
CA THR A 84 -11.55 -0.56 -2.97
C THR A 84 -10.56 -1.39 -3.75
N HIS A 85 -9.28 -1.19 -3.45
CA HIS A 85 -8.17 -1.89 -4.10
C HIS A 85 -7.32 -2.54 -3.01
N ILE A 86 -7.05 -3.83 -3.15
CA ILE A 86 -6.19 -4.57 -2.20
C ILE A 86 -4.96 -5.05 -2.95
N LEU A 87 -3.78 -4.64 -2.47
CA LEU A 87 -2.50 -5.05 -3.02
C LEU A 87 -1.70 -5.72 -1.91
N THR A 88 -1.10 -6.87 -2.22
CA THR A 88 -0.27 -7.62 -1.27
C THR A 88 1.15 -7.75 -1.80
N GLY A 89 2.07 -8.21 -0.96
CA GLY A 89 3.48 -8.23 -1.32
C GLY A 89 4.07 -6.83 -1.46
N THR A 90 3.56 -5.89 -0.69
CA THR A 90 3.88 -4.46 -0.80
C THR A 90 5.36 -4.20 -0.58
N ASN A 91 5.93 -3.38 -1.44
CA ASN A 91 7.24 -2.78 -1.24
C ASN A 91 7.11 -1.25 -1.24
N LEU A 92 8.17 -0.56 -0.82
CA LEU A 92 8.13 0.90 -0.68
C LEU A 92 7.92 1.60 -2.03
N ALA A 93 8.52 1.09 -3.10
CA ALA A 93 8.35 1.65 -4.44
C ALA A 93 6.88 1.64 -4.87
N LEU A 94 6.16 0.53 -4.64
CA LEU A 94 4.75 0.42 -4.96
C LEU A 94 3.91 1.38 -4.09
N ALA A 95 4.12 1.35 -2.78
CA ALA A 95 3.35 2.18 -1.86
C ALA A 95 3.52 3.67 -2.19
N LEU A 96 4.75 4.10 -2.44
CA LEU A 96 5.04 5.49 -2.78
C LEU A 96 4.42 5.89 -4.11
N SER A 97 4.48 5.03 -5.13
CA SER A 97 3.86 5.28 -6.43
C SER A 97 2.35 5.50 -6.32
N LEU A 98 1.68 4.69 -5.49
CA LEU A 98 0.24 4.81 -5.28
C LEU A 98 -0.12 6.12 -4.55
N VAL A 99 0.65 6.48 -3.53
CA VAL A 99 0.42 7.70 -2.76
C VAL A 99 0.63 8.95 -3.62
N LEU A 100 1.58 8.92 -4.52
CA LEU A 100 1.91 10.06 -5.40
C LEU A 100 1.03 10.14 -6.66
N GLU A 101 0.17 9.15 -6.90
CA GLU A 101 -0.71 9.16 -8.06
C GLU A 101 -1.75 10.27 -7.94
N SER A 102 -2.15 10.84 -9.08
CA SER A 102 -3.13 11.92 -9.13
C SER A 102 -4.46 11.52 -8.49
N ALA A 103 -5.06 12.44 -7.74
CA ALA A 103 -6.37 12.27 -7.10
C ALA A 103 -7.53 12.84 -7.94
N ASP A 104 -7.32 13.11 -9.23
CA ASP A 104 -8.34 13.71 -10.11
C ASP A 104 -9.47 12.74 -10.47
N GLY A 105 -9.39 11.51 -10.06
CA GLY A 105 -10.41 10.49 -10.27
C GLY A 105 -10.02 9.19 -9.59
N TYR A 106 -10.91 8.21 -9.64
CA TYR A 106 -10.63 6.89 -9.08
C TYR A 106 -9.53 6.19 -9.88
N LEU A 107 -8.70 5.43 -9.17
CA LEU A 107 -7.67 4.60 -9.80
C LEU A 107 -8.33 3.53 -10.67
N THR A 108 -7.81 3.36 -11.88
CA THR A 108 -8.26 2.29 -12.77
C THR A 108 -7.43 1.03 -12.56
N ASN A 109 -7.96 -0.10 -12.97
CA ASN A 109 -7.20 -1.36 -12.94
C ASN A 109 -5.93 -1.26 -13.80
N GLU A 110 -6.00 -0.56 -14.94
CA GLU A 110 -4.84 -0.36 -15.80
C GLU A 110 -3.74 0.44 -15.11
N CYS A 111 -4.11 1.52 -14.42
CA CYS A 111 -3.16 2.33 -13.65
C CYS A 111 -2.49 1.50 -12.56
N ILE A 112 -3.28 0.79 -11.77
CA ILE A 112 -2.76 -0.05 -10.67
C ILE A 112 -1.84 -1.15 -11.19
N ASN A 113 -2.25 -1.86 -12.24
CA ASN A 113 -1.42 -2.91 -12.83
C ASN A 113 -0.10 -2.35 -13.38
N GLY A 114 -0.13 -1.17 -13.96
CA GLY A 114 1.09 -0.48 -14.42
C GLY A 114 2.05 -0.19 -13.26
N LEU A 115 1.53 0.32 -12.15
CA LEU A 115 2.33 0.61 -10.95
C LEU A 115 2.87 -0.68 -10.32
N VAL A 116 2.08 -1.73 -10.26
CA VAL A 116 2.52 -3.05 -9.76
C VAL A 116 3.67 -3.58 -10.61
N ASN A 117 3.52 -3.57 -11.93
CA ASN A 117 4.56 -4.08 -12.83
C ASN A 117 5.85 -3.26 -12.71
N ALA A 118 5.75 -1.95 -12.65
CA ALA A 118 6.91 -1.09 -12.45
C ALA A 118 7.61 -1.35 -11.11
N SER A 119 6.84 -1.58 -10.05
CA SER A 119 7.42 -1.82 -8.72
C SER A 119 8.12 -3.18 -8.61
N LYS A 120 7.68 -4.18 -9.37
CA LYS A 120 8.36 -5.49 -9.43
C LYS A 120 9.79 -5.34 -9.91
N ASP A 121 10.05 -4.40 -10.81
CA ASP A 121 11.38 -4.14 -11.36
C ASP A 121 12.33 -3.49 -10.36
N ASN A 122 11.81 -3.04 -9.21
CA ASN A 122 12.63 -2.52 -8.11
C ASN A 122 13.25 -3.62 -7.24
N ILE A 123 12.82 -4.87 -7.41
CA ILE A 123 13.41 -6.01 -6.69
C ILE A 123 14.56 -6.53 -7.56
N VAL A 124 15.79 -6.15 -7.20
CA VAL A 124 16.98 -6.34 -8.03
C VAL A 124 18.09 -7.01 -7.22
N TYR A 125 18.69 -8.05 -7.80
CA TYR A 125 19.94 -8.63 -7.28
C TYR A 125 21.10 -7.73 -7.75
N MET A 126 21.58 -6.87 -6.89
CA MET A 126 22.56 -5.84 -7.25
C MET A 126 23.88 -6.41 -7.79
N ASN A 127 24.27 -7.62 -7.33
CA ASN A 127 25.50 -8.24 -7.81
C ASN A 127 25.48 -8.55 -9.32
N GLU A 128 24.30 -8.75 -9.88
CA GLU A 128 24.11 -9.03 -11.30
C GLU A 128 23.53 -7.85 -12.07
N PHE A 129 23.15 -6.79 -11.37
CA PHE A 129 22.53 -5.63 -11.98
C PHE A 129 23.53 -4.85 -12.82
N ARG A 130 23.16 -4.55 -14.09
CA ARG A 130 23.92 -3.71 -15.01
C ARG A 130 23.04 -2.53 -15.38
N ALA A 131 23.29 -1.37 -14.76
CA ALA A 131 22.69 -0.13 -15.23
C ALA A 131 23.36 0.25 -16.56
N GLU A 132 22.55 0.66 -17.57
CA GLU A 132 23.10 1.33 -18.74
C GLU A 132 23.59 2.69 -18.29
N VAL A 133 24.91 2.89 -18.37
CA VAL A 133 25.51 4.19 -18.15
C VAL A 133 25.51 4.91 -19.48
N ASP A 134 24.78 6.01 -19.57
CA ASP A 134 24.84 6.88 -20.73
C ASP A 134 26.22 7.57 -20.76
N GLU A 135 26.86 7.65 -21.93
CA GLU A 135 28.18 8.29 -22.08
C GLU A 135 28.17 9.73 -21.54
N ASP A 136 27.01 10.38 -21.57
CA ASP A 136 26.85 11.76 -21.10
C ASP A 136 26.77 11.86 -19.56
N ASP A 137 26.66 10.74 -18.84
CA ASP A 137 26.55 10.67 -17.38
C ASP A 137 27.94 10.43 -16.71
N GLU A 138 29.00 10.40 -17.47
CA GLU A 138 30.36 10.22 -16.93
C GLU A 138 30.96 11.54 -16.41
#